data_3263dbc1d8157c16367e745c54d098c9
#
_entry.id   3263dbc1d8157c16367e745c54d098c9
#
_cell.length_a   1.000
_cell.length_b   1.000
_cell.length_c   1.000
_cell.angle_alpha   90.00
_cell.angle_beta   90.00
_cell.angle_gamma   90.00
#
_symmetry.space_group_name_H-M   'P 1'
#
loop_
_entity.id
_entity.type
_entity.pdbx_description
1 polymer ?
#
loop_
_entity_poly.entity_id
_entity_poly.type
_entity_poly.pdbx_seq_one_letter_code
_entity_poly.pdbx_strand_id
1 'polypeptide(L)'
;MKRGWGWPASVAVILGVTVGLNIWVYRVANDDPSFAVEPDYYRKAVDWDSTLAQRRQNLVLGWQLSSRLDAFTSRSGALLQVTLTDAAGAPIRDATVRVAAFFNARANDIIDSALTRDSAGYAVRLPVHHGGVWELQFDVRRGTQRFTATSRVEAVPADKGL
;
A
#
# COMPACT_ATOMS: atom_id res chain seq x y z
N MET A 1 -5.72 7.75 -71.87
CA MET A 1 -6.39 8.60 -70.86
C MET A 1 -6.47 7.89 -69.52
N LYS A 2 -5.41 7.97 -68.69
CA LYS A 2 -5.36 7.36 -67.31
C LYS A 2 -4.62 8.32 -66.35
N ARG A 3 -4.91 9.63 -66.43
CA ARG A 3 -4.09 10.65 -65.75
C ARG A 3 -4.88 11.46 -64.72
N GLY A 4 -5.74 10.84 -63.92
CA GLY A 4 -6.50 11.58 -62.91
C GLY A 4 -6.76 10.80 -61.62
N TRP A 5 -6.45 9.52 -61.57
CA TRP A 5 -6.82 8.65 -60.43
C TRP A 5 -5.79 8.61 -59.30
N GLY A 6 -4.59 9.14 -59.54
CA GLY A 6 -3.53 9.16 -58.55
C GLY A 6 -3.86 10.12 -57.39
N TRP A 7 -4.49 11.24 -57.65
CA TRP A 7 -4.84 12.22 -56.62
C TRP A 7 -5.94 11.73 -55.65
N PRO A 8 -7.11 11.21 -56.14
CA PRO A 8 -8.08 10.66 -55.18
C PRO A 8 -7.58 9.40 -54.46
N ALA A 9 -6.73 8.60 -55.11
CA ALA A 9 -6.11 7.42 -54.47
C ALA A 9 -5.16 7.82 -53.31
N SER A 10 -4.35 8.86 -53.50
CA SER A 10 -3.47 9.34 -52.39
C SER A 10 -4.28 9.92 -51.24
N VAL A 11 -5.38 10.64 -51.49
CA VAL A 11 -6.26 11.10 -50.43
C VAL A 11 -6.90 9.91 -49.68
N ALA A 12 -7.37 8.90 -50.38
CA ALA A 12 -7.94 7.71 -49.76
C ALA A 12 -6.92 6.95 -48.89
N VAL A 13 -5.65 6.84 -49.33
CA VAL A 13 -4.58 6.23 -48.56
C VAL A 13 -4.29 7.04 -47.28
N ILE A 14 -4.15 8.36 -47.40
CA ILE A 14 -3.89 9.21 -46.22
C ILE A 14 -5.04 9.09 -45.22
N LEU A 15 -6.29 9.13 -45.70
CA LEU A 15 -7.46 8.96 -44.83
C LEU A 15 -7.47 7.59 -44.14
N GLY A 16 -7.17 6.52 -44.90
CA GLY A 16 -7.08 5.17 -44.35
C GLY A 16 -5.99 5.02 -43.28
N VAL A 17 -4.82 5.62 -43.49
CA VAL A 17 -3.74 5.66 -42.51
C VAL A 17 -4.17 6.43 -41.26
N THR A 18 -4.80 7.60 -41.44
CA THR A 18 -5.28 8.40 -40.31
C THR A 18 -6.32 7.64 -39.48
N VAL A 19 -7.28 7.00 -40.12
CA VAL A 19 -8.30 6.19 -39.42
C VAL A 19 -7.65 5.01 -38.73
N GLY A 20 -6.72 4.31 -39.38
CA GLY A 20 -5.98 3.19 -38.79
C GLY A 20 -5.18 3.59 -37.54
N LEU A 21 -4.48 4.73 -37.60
CA LEU A 21 -3.76 5.26 -36.45
C LEU A 21 -4.72 5.66 -35.30
N ASN A 22 -5.84 6.26 -35.60
CA ASN A 22 -6.83 6.60 -34.57
C ASN A 22 -7.43 5.36 -33.89
N ILE A 23 -7.72 4.31 -34.65
CA ILE A 23 -8.20 3.05 -34.10
C ILE A 23 -7.11 2.39 -33.23
N TRP A 24 -5.87 2.45 -33.67
CA TRP A 24 -4.73 1.91 -32.89
C TRP A 24 -4.56 2.66 -31.58
N VAL A 25 -4.53 4.01 -31.61
CA VAL A 25 -4.47 4.86 -30.41
C VAL A 25 -5.66 4.59 -29.50
N TYR A 26 -6.87 4.50 -30.04
CA TYR A 26 -8.07 4.18 -29.26
C TYR A 26 -7.95 2.83 -28.54
N ARG A 27 -7.42 1.80 -29.21
CA ARG A 27 -7.20 0.49 -28.57
C ARG A 27 -6.15 0.54 -27.50
N VAL A 28 -4.99 1.15 -27.78
CA VAL A 28 -3.93 1.30 -26.78
C VAL A 28 -4.41 2.08 -25.57
N ALA A 29 -5.20 3.13 -25.76
CA ALA A 29 -5.75 3.94 -24.67
C ALA A 29 -6.82 3.19 -23.84
N ASN A 30 -7.59 2.28 -24.46
CA ASN A 30 -8.60 1.51 -23.72
C ASN A 30 -8.07 0.19 -23.13
N ASP A 31 -6.96 -0.33 -23.64
CA ASP A 31 -6.32 -1.53 -23.10
C ASP A 31 -5.39 -1.22 -21.90
N ASP A 32 -5.20 0.09 -21.56
CA ASP A 32 -4.46 0.49 -20.38
C ASP A 32 -5.37 0.45 -19.14
N PRO A 33 -5.24 -0.56 -18.27
CA PRO A 33 -6.05 -0.68 -17.06
C PRO A 33 -5.82 0.46 -16.07
N SER A 34 -4.81 1.31 -16.29
CA SER A 34 -4.55 2.50 -15.47
C SER A 34 -5.49 3.67 -15.80
N PHE A 35 -6.20 3.63 -16.93
CA PHE A 35 -7.12 4.69 -17.38
C PHE A 35 -8.59 4.40 -17.06
N ALA A 36 -8.89 3.36 -16.30
CA ALA A 36 -10.21 3.17 -15.73
C ALA A 36 -10.48 4.37 -14.81
N VAL A 37 -11.44 5.21 -15.18
CA VAL A 37 -12.04 6.17 -14.26
C VAL A 37 -12.36 5.37 -13.00
N GLU A 38 -11.64 5.64 -11.92
CA GLU A 38 -11.66 4.89 -10.69
C GLU A 38 -13.12 4.76 -10.22
N PRO A 39 -13.74 3.57 -10.28
CA PRO A 39 -15.18 3.43 -10.04
C PRO A 39 -15.58 3.75 -8.60
N ASP A 40 -14.62 4.09 -7.75
CA ASP A 40 -14.76 4.26 -6.32
C ASP A 40 -14.52 5.69 -5.79
N TYR A 41 -14.63 6.72 -6.65
CA TYR A 41 -14.47 8.12 -6.20
C TYR A 41 -15.39 8.45 -5.02
N TYR A 42 -16.66 7.99 -5.07
CA TYR A 42 -17.61 8.23 -3.99
C TYR A 42 -17.25 7.45 -2.71
N ARG A 43 -16.73 6.22 -2.85
CA ARG A 43 -16.25 5.42 -1.73
C ARG A 43 -15.01 6.04 -1.10
N LYS A 44 -14.09 6.56 -1.92
CA LYS A 44 -12.91 7.29 -1.44
C LYS A 44 -13.26 8.58 -0.70
N ALA A 45 -14.30 9.32 -1.13
CA ALA A 45 -14.75 10.49 -0.40
C ALA A 45 -15.32 10.14 0.98
N VAL A 46 -16.09 9.05 1.09
CA VAL A 46 -16.61 8.54 2.37
C VAL A 46 -15.47 7.99 3.24
N ASP A 47 -14.49 7.30 2.64
CA ASP A 47 -13.29 6.80 3.34
C ASP A 47 -12.40 7.96 3.83
N TRP A 48 -12.40 9.09 3.14
CA TRP A 48 -11.67 10.29 3.57
C TRP A 48 -12.23 10.86 4.87
N ASP A 49 -13.55 10.96 4.99
CA ASP A 49 -14.21 11.45 6.21
C ASP A 49 -13.96 10.51 7.39
N SER A 50 -14.01 9.20 7.16
CA SER A 50 -13.71 8.18 8.16
C SER A 50 -12.24 8.26 8.60
N THR A 51 -11.32 8.50 7.67
CA THR A 51 -9.89 8.68 7.95
C THR A 51 -9.63 9.92 8.78
N LEU A 52 -10.30 11.04 8.46
CA LEU A 52 -10.20 12.28 9.24
C LEU A 52 -10.77 12.11 10.66
N ALA A 53 -11.90 11.43 10.80
CA ALA A 53 -12.48 11.12 12.11
C ALA A 53 -11.51 10.25 12.94
N GLN A 54 -10.91 9.21 12.33
CA GLN A 54 -9.93 8.37 12.99
C GLN A 54 -8.66 9.14 13.39
N ARG A 55 -8.17 10.04 12.55
CA ARG A 55 -7.01 10.88 12.90
C ARG A 55 -7.31 11.78 14.09
N ARG A 56 -8.50 12.39 14.15
CA ARG A 56 -8.93 13.18 15.33
C ARG A 56 -8.98 12.32 16.58
N GLN A 57 -9.53 11.11 16.48
CA GLN A 57 -9.57 10.17 17.58
C GLN A 57 -8.16 9.78 18.06
N ASN A 58 -7.23 9.53 17.15
CA ASN A 58 -5.83 9.25 17.47
C ASN A 58 -5.18 10.40 18.26
N LEU A 59 -5.45 11.66 17.86
CA LEU A 59 -4.94 12.83 18.56
C LEU A 59 -5.52 12.94 19.98
N VAL A 60 -6.81 12.66 20.16
CA VAL A 60 -7.47 12.67 21.48
C VAL A 60 -6.91 11.58 22.40
N LEU A 61 -6.64 10.39 21.86
CA LEU A 61 -6.05 9.27 22.60
C LEU A 61 -4.61 9.56 23.03
N GLY A 62 -3.86 10.30 22.21
CA GLY A 62 -2.46 10.62 22.47
C GLY A 62 -1.54 9.39 22.54
N TRP A 63 -2.00 8.22 22.02
CA TRP A 63 -1.18 7.01 22.05
C TRP A 63 -0.01 7.13 21.07
N GLN A 64 1.09 6.51 21.44
CA GLN A 64 2.29 6.45 20.61
C GLN A 64 2.64 4.99 20.32
N LEU A 65 2.92 4.72 19.07
CA LEU A 65 3.33 3.40 18.59
C LEU A 65 4.75 3.49 18.02
N SER A 66 5.63 2.65 18.52
CA SER A 66 6.98 2.47 17.99
C SER A 66 7.10 1.04 17.47
N SER A 67 7.61 0.88 16.25
CA SER A 67 7.80 -0.41 15.60
C SER A 67 9.27 -0.61 15.22
N ARG A 68 9.77 -1.82 15.41
CA ARG A 68 11.10 -2.25 15.01
C ARG A 68 11.00 -3.59 14.30
N LEU A 69 11.63 -3.68 13.14
CA LEU A 69 11.76 -4.91 12.38
C LEU A 69 13.20 -5.40 12.50
N ASP A 70 13.38 -6.61 13.00
CA ASP A 70 14.70 -7.22 13.06
C ASP A 70 15.15 -7.69 11.66
N ALA A 71 16.43 -7.97 11.51
CA ALA A 71 16.97 -8.51 10.27
C ALA A 71 16.26 -9.82 9.89
N PHE A 72 15.90 -9.98 8.63
CA PHE A 72 15.19 -11.15 8.15
C PHE A 72 16.13 -12.24 7.64
N THR A 73 15.68 -13.49 7.74
CA THR A 73 16.30 -14.61 7.03
C THR A 73 15.30 -15.22 6.07
N SER A 74 15.78 -15.80 4.97
CA SER A 74 14.91 -16.40 3.94
C SER A 74 14.05 -17.54 4.46
N ARG A 75 14.46 -18.18 5.56
CA ARG A 75 13.74 -19.32 6.19
C ARG A 75 12.75 -18.90 7.26
N SER A 76 13.05 -17.85 8.03
CA SER A 76 12.26 -17.50 9.23
C SER A 76 11.55 -16.15 9.13
N GLY A 77 11.75 -15.40 8.05
CA GLY A 77 11.24 -14.04 7.94
C GLY A 77 11.87 -13.08 8.95
N ALA A 78 11.18 -12.01 9.30
CA ALA A 78 11.61 -10.98 10.25
C ALA A 78 10.71 -10.95 11.49
N LEU A 79 11.28 -10.68 12.64
CA LEU A 79 10.52 -10.42 13.87
C LEU A 79 10.16 -8.92 13.90
N LEU A 80 8.87 -8.64 13.93
CA LEU A 80 8.34 -7.31 14.16
C LEU A 80 8.03 -7.17 15.65
N GLN A 81 8.63 -6.17 16.28
CA GLN A 81 8.37 -5.76 17.67
C GLN A 81 7.66 -4.42 17.69
N VAL A 82 6.63 -4.29 18.50
CA VAL A 82 5.82 -3.08 18.62
C VAL A 82 5.65 -2.71 20.08
N THR A 83 5.97 -1.48 20.41
CA THR A 83 5.71 -0.89 21.72
C THR A 83 4.60 0.13 21.58
N LEU A 84 3.60 0.05 22.45
CA LEU A 84 2.47 0.96 22.49
C LEU A 84 2.43 1.64 23.86
N THR A 85 2.36 2.97 23.86
CA THR A 85 2.27 3.77 25.10
C THR A 85 1.06 4.72 25.03
N ASP A 86 0.53 5.09 26.17
CA ASP A 86 -0.50 6.13 26.29
C ASP A 86 0.11 7.56 26.30
N ALA A 87 -0.76 8.55 26.43
CA ALA A 87 -0.35 9.96 26.47
C ALA A 87 0.60 10.31 27.64
N ALA A 88 0.59 9.52 28.70
CA ALA A 88 1.49 9.67 29.85
C ALA A 88 2.80 8.89 29.68
N GLY A 89 2.97 8.17 28.57
CA GLY A 89 4.12 7.30 28.32
C GLY A 89 4.02 5.92 28.99
N ALA A 90 2.89 5.60 29.64
CA ALA A 90 2.70 4.28 30.25
C ALA A 90 2.44 3.20 29.19
N PRO A 91 3.03 1.99 29.34
CA PRO A 91 2.87 0.94 28.36
C PRO A 91 1.45 0.37 28.34
N ILE A 92 0.83 0.31 27.17
CA ILE A 92 -0.47 -0.31 26.94
C ILE A 92 -0.23 -1.78 26.58
N ARG A 93 -0.68 -2.69 27.43
CA ARG A 93 -0.47 -4.15 27.27
C ARG A 93 -1.75 -4.95 27.09
N ASP A 94 -2.90 -4.31 27.13
CA ASP A 94 -4.23 -4.90 27.09
C ASP A 94 -4.99 -4.58 25.78
N ALA A 95 -4.25 -4.23 24.73
CA ALA A 95 -4.81 -3.97 23.41
C ALA A 95 -4.67 -5.18 22.48
N THR A 96 -5.55 -5.26 21.49
CA THR A 96 -5.41 -6.12 20.32
C THR A 96 -4.72 -5.31 19.21
N VAL A 97 -3.60 -5.82 18.72
CA VAL A 97 -2.80 -5.14 17.68
C VAL A 97 -2.78 -6.01 16.42
N ARG A 98 -3.17 -5.44 15.29
CA ARG A 98 -3.05 -6.05 13.97
C ARG A 98 -2.14 -5.20 13.10
N VAL A 99 -1.43 -5.83 12.19
CA VAL A 99 -0.57 -5.17 11.20
C VAL A 99 -0.89 -5.69 9.82
N ALA A 100 -1.07 -4.77 8.89
CA ALA A 100 -1.01 -5.02 7.45
C ALA A 100 0.34 -4.52 6.96
N ALA A 101 1.18 -5.45 6.51
CA ALA A 101 2.52 -5.15 6.00
C ALA A 101 2.54 -5.36 4.48
N PHE A 102 3.10 -4.42 3.75
CA PHE A 102 3.28 -4.55 2.32
C PHE A 102 4.61 -3.96 1.86
N PHE A 103 5.16 -4.61 0.85
CA PHE A 103 6.38 -4.16 0.21
C PHE A 103 6.08 -3.04 -0.77
N ASN A 104 6.75 -1.91 -0.65
CA ASN A 104 6.44 -0.71 -1.43
C ASN A 104 6.52 -0.92 -2.96
N ALA A 105 7.35 -1.85 -3.43
CA ALA A 105 7.46 -2.19 -4.85
C ALA A 105 6.39 -3.18 -5.34
N ARG A 106 5.60 -3.80 -4.44
CA ARG A 106 4.53 -4.77 -4.73
C ARG A 106 3.38 -4.57 -3.75
N ALA A 107 2.69 -3.44 -3.87
CA ALA A 107 1.63 -3.06 -2.94
C ALA A 107 0.39 -4.00 -2.93
N ASN A 108 0.30 -4.92 -3.89
CA ASN A 108 -0.80 -5.90 -3.96
C ASN A 108 -0.60 -7.12 -3.05
N ASP A 109 0.64 -7.38 -2.57
CA ASP A 109 0.93 -8.48 -1.65
C ASP A 109 0.85 -7.97 -0.20
N ILE A 110 -0.35 -7.97 0.36
CA ILE A 110 -0.59 -7.53 1.73
C ILE A 110 -0.48 -8.72 2.67
N ILE A 111 0.37 -8.61 3.69
CA ILE A 111 0.52 -9.58 4.76
C ILE A 111 -0.23 -9.09 5.98
N ASP A 112 -1.39 -9.66 6.27
CA ASP A 112 -2.16 -9.37 7.47
C ASP A 112 -1.76 -10.31 8.61
N SER A 113 -1.42 -9.75 9.77
CA SER A 113 -1.04 -10.53 10.94
C SER A 113 -1.55 -9.89 12.24
N ALA A 114 -1.92 -10.74 13.20
CA ALA A 114 -2.20 -10.30 14.56
C ALA A 114 -0.92 -10.44 15.41
N LEU A 115 -0.64 -9.41 16.20
CA LEU A 115 0.52 -9.44 17.10
C LEU A 115 0.13 -10.11 18.40
N THR A 116 1.03 -10.92 18.92
CA THR A 116 0.91 -11.53 20.25
C THR A 116 1.63 -10.66 21.27
N ARG A 117 1.11 -10.68 22.51
CA ARG A 117 1.74 -9.99 23.62
C ARG A 117 3.09 -10.64 23.96
N ASP A 118 4.11 -9.82 24.13
CA ASP A 118 5.46 -10.22 24.54
C ASP A 118 5.92 -9.39 25.75
N SER A 119 7.05 -9.74 26.33
CA SER A 119 7.68 -9.05 27.47
C SER A 119 7.93 -7.56 27.19
N ALA A 120 8.34 -7.23 25.96
CA ALA A 120 8.62 -5.86 25.52
C ALA A 120 7.41 -5.09 24.98
N GLY A 121 6.25 -5.77 24.75
CA GLY A 121 5.06 -5.17 24.16
C GLY A 121 4.27 -6.16 23.34
N TYR A 122 4.34 -6.04 22.02
CA TYR A 122 3.68 -6.91 21.05
C TYR A 122 4.68 -7.37 20.01
N ALA A 123 4.58 -8.62 19.57
CA ALA A 123 5.48 -9.16 18.56
C ALA A 123 4.73 -10.07 17.60
N VAL A 124 5.23 -10.14 16.36
CA VAL A 124 4.81 -11.10 15.35
C VAL A 124 5.95 -11.38 14.38
N ARG A 125 6.01 -12.60 13.88
CA ARG A 125 6.95 -12.95 12.82
C ARG A 125 6.28 -12.78 11.46
N LEU A 126 6.83 -11.87 10.66
CA LEU A 126 6.36 -11.60 9.31
C LEU A 126 7.16 -12.40 8.28
N PRO A 127 6.52 -12.99 7.26
CA PRO A 127 7.18 -13.72 6.19
C PRO A 127 7.83 -12.74 5.20
N VAL A 128 8.80 -11.96 5.68
CA VAL A 128 9.59 -11.04 4.87
C VAL A 128 10.67 -11.83 4.13
N HIS A 129 10.66 -11.74 2.80
CA HIS A 129 11.61 -12.44 1.92
C HIS A 129 12.45 -11.50 1.05
N HIS A 130 12.13 -10.22 1.07
CA HIS A 130 12.82 -9.21 0.26
C HIS A 130 13.30 -8.05 1.12
N GLY A 131 14.54 -7.63 0.89
CA GLY A 131 15.09 -6.41 1.48
C GLY A 131 14.50 -5.17 0.84
N GLY A 132 14.45 -4.08 1.61
CA GLY A 132 13.97 -2.78 1.16
C GLY A 132 12.89 -2.20 2.07
N VAL A 133 12.20 -1.17 1.59
CA VAL A 133 11.23 -0.42 2.39
C VAL A 133 9.87 -1.12 2.42
N TRP A 134 9.43 -1.41 3.63
CA TRP A 134 8.12 -1.97 3.95
C TRP A 134 7.26 -0.91 4.63
N GLU A 135 6.01 -0.83 4.26
CA GLU A 135 5.02 -0.03 4.95
C GLU A 135 4.17 -0.93 5.85
N LEU A 136 4.04 -0.53 7.11
CA LEU A 136 3.31 -1.23 8.15
C LEU A 136 2.14 -0.36 8.58
N GLN A 137 0.93 -0.86 8.38
CA GLN A 137 -0.30 -0.21 8.83
C GLN A 137 -0.83 -0.96 10.05
N PHE A 138 -0.97 -0.26 11.16
CA PHE A 138 -1.43 -0.81 12.43
C PHE A 138 -2.88 -0.43 12.71
N ASP A 139 -3.68 -1.41 13.12
CA ASP A 139 -5.01 -1.25 13.73
C ASP A 139 -4.92 -1.76 15.18
N VAL A 140 -5.08 -0.86 16.12
CA VAL A 140 -4.99 -1.14 17.54
C VAL A 140 -6.35 -0.91 18.19
N ARG A 141 -6.82 -1.90 18.94
CA ARG A 141 -8.12 -1.83 19.64
C ARG A 141 -7.95 -2.12 21.12
N ARG A 142 -8.50 -1.25 21.95
CA ARG A 142 -8.55 -1.39 23.41
C ARG A 142 -9.95 -1.06 23.89
N GLY A 143 -10.75 -2.06 24.24
CA GLY A 143 -12.17 -1.87 24.54
C GLY A 143 -12.90 -1.23 23.35
N THR A 144 -13.49 -0.06 23.56
CA THR A 144 -14.19 0.71 22.52
C THR A 144 -13.27 1.68 21.74
N GLN A 145 -12.03 1.82 22.19
CA GLN A 145 -11.07 2.73 21.57
C GLN A 145 -10.36 2.07 20.39
N ARG A 146 -10.20 2.81 19.29
CA ARG A 146 -9.45 2.39 18.11
C ARG A 146 -8.38 3.42 17.80
N PHE A 147 -7.17 2.94 17.56
CA PHE A 147 -6.02 3.74 17.17
C PHE A 147 -5.38 3.14 15.93
N THR A 148 -5.00 3.98 14.98
CA THR A 148 -4.33 3.56 13.76
C THR A 148 -3.02 4.28 13.61
N ALA A 149 -1.99 3.59 13.14
CA ALA A 149 -0.69 4.18 12.86
C ALA A 149 -0.10 3.57 11.59
N THR A 150 0.72 4.34 10.91
CA THR A 150 1.51 3.87 9.77
C THR A 150 2.98 4.11 10.06
N SER A 151 3.80 3.09 9.81
CA SER A 151 5.25 3.16 9.98
C SER A 151 5.92 2.62 8.72
N ARG A 152 7.08 3.17 8.38
CA ARG A 152 7.95 2.64 7.33
C ARG A 152 9.20 2.09 7.97
N VAL A 153 9.54 0.86 7.61
CA VAL A 153 10.72 0.16 8.12
C VAL A 153 11.52 -0.39 6.95
N GLU A 154 12.82 -0.42 7.10
CA GLU A 154 13.70 -1.06 6.13
C GLU A 154 13.99 -2.49 6.59
N ALA A 155 13.65 -3.46 5.75
CA ALA A 155 14.00 -4.86 5.96
C ALA A 155 15.41 -5.12 5.43
N VAL A 156 16.31 -5.54 6.32
CA VAL A 156 17.70 -5.86 5.99
C VAL A 156 17.92 -7.37 6.15
N PRO A 157 18.57 -8.04 5.16
CA PRO A 157 18.95 -9.45 5.33
C PRO A 157 19.97 -9.62 6.44
N ALA A 158 19.83 -10.67 7.23
CA ALA A 158 20.74 -10.99 8.34
C ALA A 158 22.17 -11.34 7.89
N ASP A 159 22.33 -11.76 6.63
CA ASP A 159 23.61 -12.14 6.02
C ASP A 159 24.43 -10.95 5.45
N LYS A 160 23.87 -9.75 5.44
CA LYS A 160 24.55 -8.52 4.98
C LYS A 160 25.20 -7.70 6.11
N GLY A 161 25.30 -8.25 7.31
CA GLY A 161 25.82 -7.58 8.50
C GLY A 161 27.27 -7.93 8.86
N LEU A 162 28.11 -8.32 7.89
CA LEU A 162 29.57 -8.51 8.08
C LEU A 162 30.35 -7.84 6.95
#